data_9065708bd503e38c22a981420e2cd744
#
_entry.id   9065708bd503e38c22a981420e2cd744
#
_cell.length_a   1.000
_cell.length_b   1.000
_cell.length_c   1.000
_cell.angle_alpha   90.00
_cell.angle_beta   90.00
_cell.angle_gamma   90.00
#
_symmetry.space_group_name_H-M   'P 1'
#
loop_
_entity.id
_entity.type
_entity.pdbx_description
1 polymer ?
#
loop_
_entity_poly.entity_id
_entity_poly.type
_entity_poly.pdbx_seq_one_letter_code
_entity_poly.pdbx_strand_id
1 'polypeptide(L)'
;ECGHIIINSSGDKCHCGNRGCFETYCSMRVFKNQIIQIFNLDKNVAQEDILNILKNEINQNNKIVKEYINEYLENFCIGIANIVNTIHPDIICLGGGFTYFKDILYDKLVKKVQEYNFQFDAPKIVLSNLQNDAGIIGSII
;
A
#
# COMPACT_ATOMS: atom_id res chain seq x y z
N GLU A 1 7.46 -13.77 2.55
CA GLU A 1 6.06 -13.64 3.02
C GLU A 1 5.85 -12.41 3.95
N CYS A 2 6.44 -11.25 3.58
CA CYS A 2 6.32 -10.01 4.37
C CYS A 2 4.86 -9.53 4.56
N GLY A 3 3.94 -9.92 3.66
CA GLY A 3 2.51 -9.62 3.81
C GLY A 3 1.87 -10.16 5.08
N HIS A 4 2.45 -11.21 5.69
CA HIS A 4 1.94 -11.83 6.91
C HIS A 4 2.62 -11.34 8.20
N ILE A 5 3.48 -10.32 8.10
CA ILE A 5 3.97 -9.62 9.30
C ILE A 5 2.78 -8.97 10.01
N ILE A 6 2.64 -9.22 11.31
CA ILE A 6 1.55 -8.66 12.11
C ILE A 6 1.85 -7.20 12.43
N ILE A 7 1.00 -6.29 11.96
CA ILE A 7 1.09 -4.85 12.22
C ILE A 7 0.05 -4.37 13.23
N ASN A 8 -0.97 -5.20 13.51
CA ASN A 8 -2.02 -4.92 14.49
C ASN A 8 -2.50 -6.21 15.15
N SER A 9 -2.01 -6.52 16.35
CA SER A 9 -2.33 -7.78 17.03
C SER A 9 -3.82 -8.00 17.33
N SER A 10 -4.60 -6.92 17.44
CA SER A 10 -6.06 -6.97 17.67
C SER A 10 -6.87 -6.78 16.38
N GLY A 11 -6.22 -6.80 15.23
CA GLY A 11 -6.82 -6.45 13.96
C GLY A 11 -7.62 -7.55 13.28
N ASP A 12 -7.93 -7.32 12.01
CA ASP A 12 -8.78 -8.17 11.19
C ASP A 12 -8.16 -9.55 10.94
N LYS A 13 -9.02 -10.56 10.75
CA LYS A 13 -8.60 -11.92 10.45
C LYS A 13 -7.98 -12.00 9.06
N CYS A 14 -6.79 -12.56 8.98
CA CYS A 14 -6.10 -12.85 7.72
C CYS A 14 -6.42 -14.28 7.24
N HIS A 15 -6.35 -14.52 5.93
CA HIS A 15 -6.54 -15.85 5.36
C HIS A 15 -5.47 -16.88 5.81
N CYS A 16 -4.29 -16.43 6.27
CA CYS A 16 -3.27 -17.30 6.84
C CYS A 16 -3.62 -17.86 8.24
N GLY A 17 -4.76 -17.44 8.80
CA GLY A 17 -5.23 -17.85 10.14
C GLY A 17 -4.88 -16.86 11.25
N ASN A 18 -3.89 -15.98 11.08
CA ASN A 18 -3.52 -14.94 12.03
C ASN A 18 -4.47 -13.73 11.96
N ARG A 19 -4.24 -12.76 12.86
CA ARG A 19 -4.92 -11.46 12.85
C ARG A 19 -3.92 -10.33 12.62
N GLY A 20 -4.37 -9.27 11.95
CA GLY A 20 -3.62 -8.03 11.82
C GLY A 20 -2.40 -8.09 10.89
N CYS A 21 -2.38 -9.01 9.94
CA CYS A 21 -1.32 -9.10 8.94
C CYS A 21 -1.25 -7.84 8.07
N PHE A 22 -0.05 -7.47 7.67
CA PHE A 22 0.21 -6.29 6.83
C PHE A 22 -0.65 -6.27 5.55
N GLU A 23 -0.78 -7.40 4.84
CA GLU A 23 -1.59 -7.48 3.63
C GLU A 23 -3.08 -7.21 3.86
N THR A 24 -3.59 -7.49 5.08
CA THR A 24 -5.00 -7.26 5.45
C THR A 24 -5.34 -5.77 5.45
N TYR A 25 -4.35 -4.91 5.59
CA TYR A 25 -4.50 -3.45 5.57
C TYR A 25 -3.95 -2.80 4.30
N CYS A 26 -2.89 -3.37 3.72
CA CYS A 26 -2.07 -2.69 2.72
C CYS A 26 -2.08 -3.34 1.33
N SER A 27 -2.76 -4.49 1.13
CA SER A 27 -2.90 -5.03 -0.22
C SER A 27 -3.74 -4.09 -1.11
N MET A 28 -3.41 -4.04 -2.41
CA MET A 28 -4.20 -3.22 -3.36
C MET A 28 -5.64 -3.71 -3.51
N ARG A 29 -5.91 -4.96 -3.20
CA ARG A 29 -7.28 -5.50 -3.13
C ARG A 29 -8.06 -4.81 -2.00
N VAL A 30 -7.47 -4.69 -0.81
CA VAL A 30 -8.09 -4.01 0.33
C VAL A 30 -8.27 -2.53 0.03
N PHE A 31 -7.24 -1.87 -0.53
CA PHE A 31 -7.31 -0.47 -0.93
C PHE A 31 -8.50 -0.18 -1.84
N LYS A 32 -8.64 -0.97 -2.92
CA LYS A 32 -9.75 -0.81 -3.87
C LYS A 32 -11.11 -1.12 -3.24
N ASN A 33 -11.22 -2.21 -2.48
CA ASN A 33 -12.48 -2.58 -1.85
C ASN A 33 -12.99 -1.51 -0.89
N GLN A 34 -12.11 -0.84 -0.16
CA GLN A 34 -12.51 0.24 0.73
C GLN A 34 -13.05 1.44 -0.06
N ILE A 35 -12.45 1.79 -1.20
CA ILE A 35 -12.97 2.86 -2.07
C ILE A 35 -14.34 2.48 -2.65
N ILE A 36 -14.49 1.23 -3.09
CA ILE A 36 -15.78 0.70 -3.54
C ILE A 36 -16.86 0.87 -2.46
N GLN A 37 -16.53 0.57 -1.21
CA GLN A 37 -17.46 0.72 -0.08
C GLN A 37 -17.76 2.19 0.22
N ILE A 38 -16.75 3.07 0.28
CA ILE A 38 -16.93 4.50 0.57
C ILE A 38 -17.92 5.14 -0.42
N PHE A 39 -17.82 4.77 -1.70
CA PHE A 39 -18.64 5.37 -2.77
C PHE A 39 -19.80 4.48 -3.23
N ASN A 40 -20.03 3.35 -2.57
CA ASN A 40 -21.06 2.36 -2.93
C ASN A 40 -21.03 2.00 -4.42
N LEU A 41 -19.84 1.69 -4.94
CA LEU A 41 -19.64 1.35 -6.35
C LEU A 41 -19.96 -0.12 -6.62
N ASP A 42 -20.16 -0.46 -7.90
CA ASP A 42 -20.22 -1.86 -8.33
C ASP A 42 -18.89 -2.57 -8.03
N LYS A 43 -18.97 -3.84 -7.59
CA LYS A 43 -17.77 -4.63 -7.25
C LYS A 43 -16.86 -4.90 -8.45
N ASN A 44 -17.41 -4.82 -9.66
CA ASN A 44 -16.68 -5.01 -10.91
C ASN A 44 -16.25 -3.69 -11.55
N VAL A 45 -16.35 -2.56 -10.84
CA VAL A 45 -15.91 -1.25 -11.32
C VAL A 45 -14.47 -1.32 -11.86
N ALA A 46 -14.24 -0.72 -13.02
CA ALA A 46 -12.90 -0.71 -13.61
C ALA A 46 -11.90 0.04 -12.72
N GLN A 47 -10.67 -0.43 -12.72
CA GLN A 47 -9.60 0.18 -11.91
C GLN A 47 -9.34 1.64 -12.30
N GLU A 48 -9.53 1.97 -13.58
CA GLU A 48 -9.43 3.33 -14.10
C GLU A 48 -10.49 4.26 -13.53
N ASP A 49 -11.72 3.78 -13.38
CA ASP A 49 -12.81 4.56 -12.80
C ASP A 49 -12.53 4.86 -11.32
N ILE A 50 -12.02 3.88 -10.57
CA ILE A 50 -11.59 4.09 -9.19
C ILE A 50 -10.51 5.18 -9.11
N LEU A 51 -9.53 5.15 -10.00
CA LEU A 51 -8.46 6.15 -10.04
C LEU A 51 -9.01 7.54 -10.35
N ASN A 52 -9.93 7.66 -11.31
CA ASN A 52 -10.57 8.92 -11.70
C ASN A 52 -11.44 9.49 -10.57
N ILE A 53 -12.22 8.65 -9.88
CA ILE A 53 -12.99 9.03 -8.70
C ILE A 53 -12.04 9.58 -7.63
N LEU A 54 -10.98 8.86 -7.30
CA LEU A 54 -10.01 9.30 -6.28
C LEU A 54 -9.37 10.63 -6.62
N LYS A 55 -8.93 10.83 -7.89
CA LYS A 55 -8.35 12.12 -8.34
C LYS A 55 -9.34 13.27 -8.18
N ASN A 56 -10.60 13.05 -8.57
CA ASN A 56 -11.65 14.05 -8.42
C ASN A 56 -11.92 14.40 -6.95
N GLU A 57 -12.09 13.40 -6.10
CA GLU A 57 -12.38 13.58 -4.67
C GLU A 57 -11.23 14.24 -3.91
N ILE A 58 -9.99 13.94 -4.27
CA ILE A 58 -8.81 14.61 -3.71
C ILE A 58 -8.80 16.08 -4.11
N ASN A 59 -9.12 16.42 -5.37
CA ASN A 59 -9.19 17.80 -5.87
C ASN A 59 -10.32 18.57 -5.18
N GLN A 60 -11.44 17.93 -4.88
CA GLN A 60 -12.56 18.51 -4.12
C GLN A 60 -12.30 18.57 -2.60
N ASN A 61 -11.12 18.17 -2.17
CA ASN A 61 -10.74 18.17 -0.76
C ASN A 61 -11.56 17.24 0.13
N ASN A 62 -12.11 16.12 -0.42
CA ASN A 62 -12.93 15.16 0.33
C ASN A 62 -12.16 14.64 1.55
N LYS A 63 -12.69 14.91 2.74
CA LYS A 63 -12.06 14.59 4.01
C LYS A 63 -11.96 13.08 4.23
N ILE A 64 -13.02 12.33 3.93
CA ILE A 64 -13.08 10.87 4.11
C ILE A 64 -12.00 10.17 3.30
N VAL A 65 -11.86 10.58 2.01
CA VAL A 65 -10.84 10.00 1.11
C VAL A 65 -9.43 10.33 1.62
N LYS A 66 -9.21 11.56 2.08
CA LYS A 66 -7.90 11.96 2.61
C LYS A 66 -7.53 11.22 3.88
N GLU A 67 -8.47 11.07 4.80
CA GLU A 67 -8.29 10.31 6.05
C GLU A 67 -7.97 8.85 5.73
N TYR A 68 -8.73 8.22 4.84
CA TYR A 68 -8.48 6.84 4.42
C TYR A 68 -7.09 6.65 3.78
N ILE A 69 -6.73 7.51 2.82
CA ILE A 69 -5.40 7.44 2.19
C ILE A 69 -4.29 7.61 3.25
N ASN A 70 -4.49 8.51 4.20
CA ASN A 70 -3.51 8.72 5.27
C ASN A 70 -3.36 7.49 6.16
N GLU A 71 -4.48 6.89 6.60
CA GLU A 71 -4.49 5.66 7.39
C GLU A 71 -3.84 4.48 6.63
N TYR A 72 -4.19 4.32 5.35
CA TYR A 72 -3.57 3.31 4.49
C TYR A 72 -2.06 3.46 4.43
N LEU A 73 -1.56 4.68 4.26
CA LEU A 73 -0.13 4.96 4.19
C LEU A 73 0.57 4.83 5.54
N GLU A 74 -0.11 5.12 6.68
CA GLU A 74 0.43 4.85 8.01
C GLU A 74 0.65 3.34 8.22
N ASN A 75 -0.36 2.52 7.92
CA ASN A 75 -0.23 1.07 8.00
C ASN A 75 0.89 0.55 7.07
N PHE A 76 1.04 1.17 5.89
CA PHE A 76 2.10 0.82 4.96
C PHE A 76 3.49 1.13 5.54
N CYS A 77 3.66 2.28 6.20
CA CYS A 77 4.90 2.65 6.88
C CYS A 77 5.23 1.71 8.02
N ILE A 78 4.24 1.26 8.82
CA ILE A 78 4.47 0.26 9.87
C ILE A 78 5.02 -1.05 9.26
N GLY A 79 4.44 -1.51 8.16
CA GLY A 79 4.93 -2.68 7.44
C GLY A 79 6.37 -2.50 6.93
N ILE A 80 6.67 -1.35 6.33
CA ILE A 80 8.03 -0.99 5.90
C ILE A 80 8.99 -0.96 7.09
N ALA A 81 8.59 -0.35 8.21
CA ALA A 81 9.41 -0.27 9.40
C ALA A 81 9.79 -1.65 9.94
N ASN A 82 8.86 -2.58 9.97
CA ASN A 82 9.13 -3.96 10.37
C ASN A 82 10.15 -4.64 9.45
N ILE A 83 10.04 -4.43 8.14
CA ILE A 83 11.00 -4.95 7.15
C ILE A 83 12.37 -4.31 7.36
N VAL A 84 12.44 -2.99 7.49
CA VAL A 84 13.71 -2.26 7.68
C VAL A 84 14.42 -2.73 8.96
N ASN A 85 13.68 -2.79 10.07
CA ASN A 85 14.26 -3.19 11.35
C ASN A 85 14.68 -4.68 11.41
N THR A 86 14.19 -5.51 10.47
CA THR A 86 14.52 -6.95 10.43
C THR A 86 15.67 -7.25 9.48
N ILE A 87 15.68 -6.67 8.28
CA ILE A 87 16.63 -7.01 7.22
C ILE A 87 17.44 -5.83 6.67
N HIS A 88 17.14 -4.61 7.12
CA HIS A 88 17.84 -3.36 6.77
C HIS A 88 18.15 -3.23 5.26
N PRO A 89 17.14 -3.19 4.38
CA PRO A 89 17.38 -3.09 2.95
C PRO A 89 17.74 -1.66 2.54
N ASP A 90 18.67 -1.48 1.61
CA ASP A 90 18.98 -0.17 1.02
C ASP A 90 17.85 0.37 0.15
N ILE A 91 17.12 -0.55 -0.50
CA ILE A 91 16.07 -0.21 -1.47
C ILE A 91 14.85 -1.10 -1.24
N ILE A 92 13.66 -0.50 -1.26
CA ILE A 92 12.38 -1.20 -1.34
C ILE A 92 11.74 -0.86 -2.68
N CYS A 93 11.52 -1.88 -3.51
CA CYS A 93 10.88 -1.74 -4.81
C CYS A 93 9.41 -2.09 -4.72
N LEU A 94 8.53 -1.13 -5.04
CA LEU A 94 7.09 -1.32 -5.05
C LEU A 94 6.62 -1.67 -6.46
N GLY A 95 5.90 -2.77 -6.59
CA GLY A 95 5.39 -3.29 -7.85
C GLY A 95 3.89 -3.57 -7.85
N GLY A 96 3.44 -4.29 -8.86
CA GLY A 96 2.05 -4.74 -8.99
C GLY A 96 1.04 -3.59 -9.03
N GLY A 97 -0.13 -3.81 -8.43
CA GLY A 97 -1.23 -2.85 -8.44
C GLY A 97 -0.91 -1.49 -7.80
N PHE A 98 0.12 -1.39 -6.94
CA PHE A 98 0.52 -0.11 -6.36
C PHE A 98 0.96 0.89 -7.44
N THR A 99 1.67 0.43 -8.47
CA THR A 99 2.17 1.30 -9.55
C THR A 99 1.05 1.97 -10.32
N TYR A 100 -0.14 1.37 -10.35
CA TYR A 100 -1.31 1.96 -11.01
C TYR A 100 -1.83 3.21 -10.27
N PHE A 101 -1.76 3.22 -8.94
CA PHE A 101 -2.19 4.33 -8.10
C PHE A 101 -1.02 5.24 -7.67
N LYS A 102 0.14 5.14 -8.33
CA LYS A 102 1.36 5.89 -7.98
C LYS A 102 1.14 7.40 -7.86
N ASP A 103 0.37 8.00 -8.77
CA ASP A 103 0.09 9.44 -8.79
C ASP A 103 -0.59 9.95 -7.51
N ILE A 104 -1.26 9.04 -6.78
CA ILE A 104 -1.98 9.36 -5.54
C ILE A 104 -1.18 8.98 -4.31
N LEU A 105 -0.46 7.85 -4.37
CA LEU A 105 0.12 7.22 -3.19
C LEU A 105 1.63 7.42 -3.05
N TYR A 106 2.38 7.46 -4.17
CA TYR A 106 3.83 7.31 -4.14
C TYR A 106 4.54 8.44 -3.40
N ASP A 107 4.34 9.71 -3.81
CA ASP A 107 5.03 10.84 -3.20
C ASP A 107 4.69 10.99 -1.72
N LYS A 108 3.43 10.72 -1.35
CA LYS A 108 2.98 10.74 0.04
C LYS A 108 3.63 9.62 0.85
N LEU A 109 3.77 8.41 0.28
CA LEU A 109 4.46 7.31 0.93
C LEU A 109 5.93 7.62 1.15
N VAL A 110 6.62 8.10 0.10
CA VAL A 110 8.05 8.47 0.18
C VAL A 110 8.26 9.50 1.29
N LYS A 111 7.42 10.55 1.33
CA LYS A 111 7.49 11.56 2.39
C LYS A 111 7.30 10.95 3.77
N LYS A 112 6.25 10.13 3.97
CA LYS A 112 6.00 9.47 5.26
C LYS A 112 7.14 8.56 5.69
N VAL A 113 7.72 7.79 4.77
CA VAL A 113 8.86 6.92 5.07
C VAL A 113 10.08 7.75 5.49
N GLN A 114 10.34 8.90 4.85
CA GLN A 114 11.43 9.79 5.23
C GLN A 114 11.22 10.46 6.60
N GLU A 115 9.98 10.70 6.99
CA GLU A 115 9.60 11.28 8.28
C GLU A 115 9.48 10.22 9.40
N TYR A 116 9.49 8.93 9.04
CA TYR A 116 9.35 7.85 10.00
C TYR A 116 10.67 7.60 10.75
N ASN A 117 10.56 7.41 12.05
CA ASN A 117 11.75 7.15 12.89
C ASN A 117 12.16 5.68 12.76
N PHE A 118 13.19 5.42 11.98
CA PHE A 118 13.86 4.12 11.92
C PHE A 118 15.07 4.12 12.86
N GLN A 119 15.48 2.92 13.31
CA GLN A 119 16.75 2.74 14.00
C GLN A 119 17.94 2.89 13.05
N PHE A 120 17.72 2.67 11.76
CA PHE A 120 18.68 2.78 10.65
C PHE A 120 18.24 3.84 9.67
N ASP A 121 19.04 4.10 8.66
CA ASP A 121 18.67 5.00 7.57
C ASP A 121 17.42 4.52 6.85
N ALA A 122 16.55 5.45 6.46
CA ALA A 122 15.36 5.15 5.72
C ALA A 122 15.71 4.54 4.34
N PRO A 123 15.08 3.44 3.93
CA PRO A 123 15.36 2.83 2.64
C PRO A 123 14.92 3.73 1.48
N LYS A 124 15.60 3.63 0.35
CA LYS A 124 15.13 4.25 -0.88
C LYS A 124 13.90 3.51 -1.39
N ILE A 125 12.77 4.21 -1.53
CA ILE A 125 11.57 3.65 -2.13
C ILE A 125 11.60 3.90 -3.64
N VAL A 126 11.43 2.85 -4.44
CA VAL A 126 11.39 2.94 -5.91
C VAL A 126 10.17 2.20 -6.45
N LEU A 127 9.74 2.56 -7.66
CA LEU A 127 8.67 1.87 -8.37
C LEU A 127 9.25 0.88 -9.37
N SER A 128 8.66 -0.31 -9.45
CA SER A 128 8.98 -1.28 -10.49
C SER A 128 8.45 -0.79 -11.85
N ASN A 129 9.28 -0.87 -12.87
CA ASN A 129 8.87 -0.66 -14.26
C ASN A 129 8.24 -1.91 -14.89
N LEU A 130 8.35 -3.06 -14.24
CA LEU A 130 7.92 -4.37 -14.76
C LEU A 130 6.44 -4.68 -14.44
N GLN A 131 5.77 -3.83 -13.68
CA GLN A 131 4.37 -4.03 -13.26
C GLN A 131 4.12 -5.46 -12.75
N ASN A 132 3.16 -6.19 -13.36
CA ASN A 132 2.84 -7.57 -13.00
C ASN A 132 3.84 -8.60 -13.57
N ASP A 133 4.69 -8.22 -14.51
CA ASP A 133 5.62 -9.13 -15.16
C ASP A 133 6.88 -9.41 -14.32
N ALA A 134 7.08 -8.62 -13.25
CA ALA A 134 8.23 -8.78 -12.34
C ALA A 134 8.35 -10.20 -11.78
N GLY A 135 7.23 -10.83 -11.41
CA GLY A 135 7.20 -12.21 -10.89
C GLY A 135 7.57 -13.24 -11.95
N ILE A 136 7.10 -13.05 -13.19
CA ILE A 136 7.40 -13.94 -14.32
C ILE A 136 8.89 -13.85 -14.67
N ILE A 137 9.40 -12.62 -14.80
CA ILE A 137 10.81 -12.38 -15.15
C ILE A 137 11.71 -12.92 -14.03
N GLY A 138 11.40 -12.66 -12.77
CA GLY A 138 12.18 -13.14 -11.63
C GLY A 138 12.18 -14.66 -11.45
N SER A 139 11.24 -15.39 -12.07
CA SER A 139 11.23 -16.86 -12.05
C SER A 139 12.13 -17.51 -13.12
N ILE A 140 12.65 -16.71 -14.06
CA ILE A 140 13.46 -17.19 -15.20
C ILE A 140 14.95 -16.92 -14.96
N ILE A 141 15.28 -15.99 -14.06
CA ILE A 141 16.65 -15.60 -13.70
C ILE A 141 17.10 -16.43 -12.49
#